data_00b920025d578dd996a9c423fd2e39da
#
_entry.id   00b920025d578dd996a9c423fd2e39da
#
_cell.length_a   1.000
_cell.length_b   1.000
_cell.length_c   1.000
_cell.angle_alpha   90.00
_cell.angle_beta   90.00
_cell.angle_gamma   90.00
#
_symmetry.space_group_name_H-M   'P 1'
#
loop_
_entity.id
_entity.type
_entity.pdbx_description
1 polymer ?
#
loop_
_entity_poly.entity_id
_entity_poly.type
_entity_poly.pdbx_seq_one_letter_code
_entity_poly.pdbx_strand_id
1 'polypeptide(L)'
;MAELTISINSRPFQIMCRDGEEAQVQQLAEDLATRIANIRRDVGAGHRAGDSHLLVLTGLTLCNELRDLRHEIGRVRDEIEKTTAARQDLHDRIEELENMVSGALEQAAERVEDLLSMVAPEETEQAIDVPPMNTG
;
A
#
# COMPACT_ATOMS: atom_id res chain seq x y z
N MET A 1 -27.32 25.75 0.22
CA MET A 1 -28.10 24.67 0.85
C MET A 1 -29.23 24.31 -0.09
N ALA A 2 -29.21 23.12 -0.65
CA ALA A 2 -30.28 22.64 -1.54
C ALA A 2 -31.27 21.78 -0.74
N GLU A 3 -32.55 21.87 -1.12
CA GLU A 3 -33.61 21.02 -0.57
C GLU A 3 -33.88 19.86 -1.53
N LEU A 4 -33.76 18.63 -1.03
CA LEU A 4 -33.93 17.40 -1.79
C LEU A 4 -35.10 16.59 -1.23
N THR A 5 -35.99 16.12 -2.11
CA THR A 5 -37.03 15.18 -1.72
C THR A 5 -36.58 13.76 -2.03
N ILE A 6 -36.36 12.94 -0.99
CA ILE A 6 -36.06 11.53 -1.10
C ILE A 6 -37.28 10.68 -0.78
N SER A 7 -37.37 9.48 -1.36
CA SER A 7 -38.45 8.53 -1.07
C SER A 7 -37.90 7.32 -0.33
N ILE A 8 -38.32 7.12 0.91
CA ILE A 8 -37.99 5.94 1.71
C ILE A 8 -39.27 5.21 2.07
N ASN A 9 -39.35 3.94 1.68
CA ASN A 9 -40.52 3.12 1.94
C ASN A 9 -41.84 3.71 1.43
N SER A 10 -41.80 4.27 0.20
CA SER A 10 -42.94 4.96 -0.45
C SER A 10 -43.41 6.24 0.28
N ARG A 11 -42.61 6.77 1.18
CA ARG A 11 -42.86 8.05 1.84
C ARG A 11 -41.85 9.10 1.41
N PRO A 12 -42.30 10.28 0.98
CA PRO A 12 -41.38 11.36 0.66
C PRO A 12 -40.89 12.03 1.95
N PHE A 13 -39.57 12.33 1.96
CA PHE A 13 -38.91 13.09 3.01
C PHE A 13 -38.15 14.25 2.36
N GLN A 14 -38.37 15.45 2.90
CA GLN A 14 -37.59 16.61 2.51
C GLN A 14 -36.36 16.72 3.40
N ILE A 15 -35.19 16.72 2.80
CA ILE A 15 -33.91 16.88 3.49
C ILE A 15 -33.15 18.04 2.90
N MET A 16 -32.41 18.73 3.75
CA MET A 16 -31.48 19.77 3.33
C MET A 16 -30.09 19.16 3.18
N CYS A 17 -29.46 19.39 2.03
CA CYS A 17 -28.09 18.99 1.76
C CYS A 17 -27.24 20.19 1.33
N ARG A 18 -25.95 20.02 1.28
CA ARG A 18 -25.07 21.05 0.74
C ARG A 18 -25.19 21.10 -0.78
N ASP A 19 -24.97 22.30 -1.32
CA ASP A 19 -25.00 22.49 -2.78
C ASP A 19 -23.91 21.60 -3.43
N GLY A 20 -24.33 20.74 -4.37
CA GLY A 20 -23.47 19.77 -5.05
C GLY A 20 -23.44 18.36 -4.44
N GLU A 21 -24.07 18.13 -3.28
CA GLU A 21 -24.16 16.80 -2.65
C GLU A 21 -25.48 16.08 -2.98
N GLU A 22 -26.36 16.68 -3.78
CA GLU A 22 -27.71 16.17 -4.05
C GLU A 22 -27.69 14.77 -4.65
N ALA A 23 -26.80 14.52 -5.61
CA ALA A 23 -26.66 13.20 -6.26
C ALA A 23 -26.18 12.15 -5.27
N GLN A 24 -25.26 12.49 -4.38
CA GLN A 24 -24.75 11.58 -3.36
C GLN A 24 -25.83 11.25 -2.34
N VAL A 25 -26.58 12.25 -1.88
CA VAL A 25 -27.68 12.06 -0.93
C VAL A 25 -28.79 11.21 -1.55
N GLN A 26 -29.08 11.42 -2.82
CA GLN A 26 -30.06 10.60 -3.55
C GLN A 26 -29.63 9.14 -3.59
N GLN A 27 -28.37 8.84 -3.90
CA GLN A 27 -27.83 7.48 -3.93
C GLN A 27 -27.87 6.82 -2.54
N LEU A 28 -27.48 7.55 -1.50
CA LEU A 28 -27.57 7.06 -0.12
C LEU A 28 -29.01 6.76 0.30
N ALA A 29 -29.97 7.55 -0.18
CA ALA A 29 -31.40 7.31 0.08
C ALA A 29 -31.91 6.01 -0.60
N GLU A 30 -31.45 5.72 -1.81
CA GLU A 30 -31.77 4.48 -2.54
C GLU A 30 -31.15 3.28 -1.84
N ASP A 31 -29.91 3.37 -1.40
CA ASP A 31 -29.22 2.33 -0.62
C ASP A 31 -29.97 2.05 0.71
N LEU A 32 -30.37 3.12 1.40
CA LEU A 32 -31.13 3.00 2.65
C LEU A 32 -32.50 2.34 2.41
N ALA A 33 -33.22 2.74 1.36
CA ALA A 33 -34.49 2.14 1.00
C ALA A 33 -34.36 0.64 0.70
N THR A 34 -33.29 0.25 0.00
CA THR A 34 -32.98 -1.15 -0.31
C THR A 34 -32.71 -1.95 0.97
N ARG A 35 -31.90 -1.41 1.90
CA ARG A 35 -31.61 -2.04 3.19
C ARG A 35 -32.86 -2.24 4.03
N ILE A 36 -33.74 -1.23 4.10
CA ILE A 36 -35.03 -1.34 4.80
C ILE A 36 -35.90 -2.43 4.19
N ALA A 37 -35.96 -2.54 2.85
CA ALA A 37 -36.70 -3.57 2.18
C ALA A 37 -36.16 -4.99 2.47
N ASN A 38 -34.84 -5.14 2.58
CA ASN A 38 -34.22 -6.40 2.95
C ASN A 38 -34.54 -6.79 4.41
N ILE A 39 -34.35 -5.87 5.34
CA ILE A 39 -34.69 -6.10 6.77
C ILE A 39 -36.16 -6.45 6.93
N ARG A 40 -37.06 -5.79 6.18
CA ARG A 40 -38.48 -6.12 6.20
C ARG A 40 -38.76 -7.56 5.75
N ARG A 41 -38.01 -8.07 4.75
CA ARG A 41 -38.14 -9.47 4.31
C ARG A 41 -37.63 -10.45 5.35
N ASP A 42 -36.51 -10.13 6.01
CA ASP A 42 -35.85 -10.98 6.99
C ASP A 42 -36.66 -11.09 8.28
N VAL A 43 -37.30 -9.99 8.71
CA VAL A 43 -38.16 -9.97 9.89
C VAL A 43 -39.48 -10.73 9.67
N GLY A 44 -39.85 -11.00 8.41
CA GLY A 44 -40.99 -11.80 8.01
C GLY A 44 -42.34 -11.09 8.08
N ALA A 45 -43.28 -11.58 7.27
CA ALA A 45 -44.62 -10.98 7.10
C ALA A 45 -45.52 -11.05 8.36
N GLY A 46 -45.11 -11.76 9.40
CA GLY A 46 -45.85 -11.91 10.67
C GLY A 46 -45.66 -10.77 11.66
N HIS A 47 -44.57 -10.00 11.52
CA HIS A 47 -44.32 -8.83 12.35
C HIS A 47 -44.76 -7.58 11.61
N ARG A 48 -45.84 -6.97 12.06
CA ARG A 48 -46.22 -5.59 11.67
C ARG A 48 -45.24 -4.60 12.33
N ALA A 49 -43.97 -4.69 11.94
CA ALA A 49 -43.00 -3.71 12.36
C ALA A 49 -43.37 -2.38 11.69
N GLY A 50 -43.73 -1.39 12.50
CA GLY A 50 -43.98 -0.05 11.99
C GLY A 50 -42.71 0.51 11.32
N ASP A 51 -42.90 1.46 10.42
CA ASP A 51 -41.78 2.09 9.68
C ASP A 51 -40.67 2.61 10.60
N SER A 52 -41.07 3.17 11.77
CA SER A 52 -40.10 3.64 12.78
C SER A 52 -39.24 2.50 13.35
N HIS A 53 -39.84 1.32 13.57
CA HIS A 53 -39.10 0.16 14.06
C HIS A 53 -38.10 -0.36 13.02
N LEU A 54 -38.50 -0.39 11.75
CA LEU A 54 -37.62 -0.77 10.64
C LEU A 54 -36.45 0.23 10.49
N LEU A 55 -36.71 1.51 10.64
CA LEU A 55 -35.64 2.53 10.62
C LEU A 55 -34.65 2.34 11.75
N VAL A 56 -35.12 2.05 12.97
CA VAL A 56 -34.25 1.79 14.12
C VAL A 56 -33.40 0.54 13.88
N LEU A 57 -34.01 -0.56 13.43
CA LEU A 57 -33.28 -1.79 13.09
C LEU A 57 -32.23 -1.55 12.01
N THR A 58 -32.60 -0.84 10.95
CA THR A 58 -31.67 -0.48 9.87
C THR A 58 -30.52 0.38 10.40
N GLY A 59 -30.81 1.36 11.24
CA GLY A 59 -29.79 2.19 11.90
C GLY A 59 -28.82 1.36 12.75
N LEU A 60 -29.35 0.42 13.55
CA LEU A 60 -28.52 -0.48 14.38
C LEU A 60 -27.65 -1.39 13.51
N THR A 61 -28.19 -1.93 12.42
CA THR A 61 -27.43 -2.77 11.48
C THR A 61 -26.31 -1.97 10.85
N LEU A 62 -26.57 -0.74 10.39
CA LEU A 62 -25.53 0.14 9.83
C LEU A 62 -24.47 0.50 10.85
N CYS A 63 -24.85 0.80 12.09
CA CYS A 63 -23.88 1.04 13.18
C CYS A 63 -23.00 -0.17 13.45
N ASN A 64 -23.55 -1.37 13.39
CA ASN A 64 -22.79 -2.61 13.54
C ASN A 64 -21.83 -2.82 12.38
N GLU A 65 -22.29 -2.68 11.14
CA GLU A 65 -21.42 -2.78 9.95
C GLU A 65 -20.28 -1.75 9.99
N LEU A 66 -20.56 -0.51 10.37
CA LEU A 66 -19.52 0.52 10.53
C LEU A 66 -18.50 0.15 11.60
N ARG A 67 -18.93 -0.45 12.69
CA ARG A 67 -18.03 -0.93 13.75
C ARG A 67 -17.13 -2.05 13.23
N ASP A 68 -17.72 -3.02 12.53
CA ASP A 68 -16.97 -4.17 11.99
C ASP A 68 -15.96 -3.71 10.92
N LEU A 69 -16.35 -2.79 10.04
CA LEU A 69 -15.43 -2.18 9.06
C LEU A 69 -14.29 -1.41 9.74
N ARG A 70 -14.55 -0.69 10.83
CA ARG A 70 -13.49 -0.01 11.58
C ARG A 70 -12.49 -0.99 12.20
N HIS A 71 -12.98 -2.11 12.72
CA HIS A 71 -12.10 -3.18 13.23
C HIS A 71 -11.27 -3.81 12.12
N GLU A 72 -11.88 -4.05 10.96
CA GLU A 72 -11.16 -4.58 9.80
C GLU A 72 -10.08 -3.61 9.28
N ILE A 73 -10.41 -2.32 9.18
CA ILE A 73 -9.43 -1.28 8.83
C ILE A 73 -8.27 -1.26 9.84
N GLY A 74 -8.55 -1.40 11.13
CA GLY A 74 -7.54 -1.49 12.18
C GLY A 74 -6.61 -2.68 11.94
N ARG A 75 -7.16 -3.86 11.72
CA ARG A 75 -6.38 -5.07 11.42
C ARG A 75 -5.49 -4.91 10.19
N VAL A 76 -6.06 -4.39 9.09
CA VAL A 76 -5.30 -4.18 7.85
C VAL A 76 -4.17 -3.16 8.04
N ARG A 77 -4.40 -2.10 8.81
CA ARG A 77 -3.34 -1.14 9.15
C ARG A 77 -2.20 -1.78 9.94
N ASP A 78 -2.53 -2.57 10.96
CA ASP A 78 -1.52 -3.29 11.77
C ASP A 78 -0.72 -4.28 10.91
N GLU A 79 -1.35 -4.94 9.96
CA GLU A 79 -0.69 -5.86 9.02
C GLU A 79 0.24 -5.11 8.06
N ILE A 80 -0.20 -3.98 7.53
CA ILE A 80 0.63 -3.11 6.69
C ILE A 80 1.86 -2.61 7.47
N GLU A 81 1.68 -2.19 8.72
CA GLU A 81 2.78 -1.71 9.56
C GLU A 81 3.81 -2.82 9.79
N LYS A 82 3.36 -4.03 10.16
CA LYS A 82 4.24 -5.20 10.34
C LYS A 82 4.98 -5.56 9.06
N THR A 83 4.28 -5.56 7.93
CA THR A 83 4.87 -5.88 6.62
C THR A 83 5.89 -4.82 6.21
N THR A 84 5.60 -3.56 6.46
CA THR A 84 6.51 -2.46 6.17
C THR A 84 7.77 -2.53 7.04
N ALA A 85 7.63 -2.82 8.33
CA ALA A 85 8.76 -3.02 9.24
C ALA A 85 9.64 -4.20 8.84
N ALA A 86 9.03 -5.34 8.49
CA ALA A 86 9.77 -6.51 8.00
C ALA A 86 10.49 -6.24 6.67
N ARG A 87 9.86 -5.48 5.78
CA ARG A 87 10.48 -5.06 4.52
C ARG A 87 11.69 -4.15 4.74
N GLN A 88 11.60 -3.24 5.71
CA GLN A 88 12.72 -2.38 6.07
C GLN A 88 13.88 -3.17 6.65
N ASP A 89 13.62 -4.10 7.58
CA ASP A 89 14.64 -4.99 8.15
C ASP A 89 15.36 -5.81 7.06
N LEU A 90 14.60 -6.33 6.08
CA LEU A 90 15.19 -7.03 4.93
C LEU A 90 16.05 -6.12 4.06
N HIS A 91 15.61 -4.88 3.85
CA HIS A 91 16.38 -3.93 3.05
C HIS A 91 17.71 -3.58 3.72
N ASP A 92 17.67 -3.31 5.03
CA ASP A 92 18.85 -3.02 5.81
C ASP A 92 19.87 -4.20 5.80
N ARG A 93 19.35 -5.45 5.87
CA ARG A 93 20.19 -6.65 5.77
C ARG A 93 20.81 -6.82 4.38
N ILE A 94 20.07 -6.50 3.33
CA ILE A 94 20.61 -6.55 1.96
C ILE A 94 21.73 -5.53 1.82
N GLU A 95 21.54 -4.31 2.29
CA GLU A 95 22.54 -3.26 2.25
C GLU A 95 23.81 -3.66 3.04
N GLU A 96 23.65 -4.26 4.22
CA GLU A 96 24.75 -4.77 5.02
C GLU A 96 25.53 -5.88 4.28
N LEU A 97 24.80 -6.82 3.64
CA LEU A 97 25.42 -7.89 2.84
C LEU A 97 26.13 -7.35 1.61
N GLU A 98 25.56 -6.38 0.90
CA GLU A 98 26.20 -5.72 -0.24
C GLU A 98 27.49 -5.03 0.17
N ASN A 99 27.50 -4.35 1.30
CA ASN A 99 28.69 -3.71 1.84
C ASN A 99 29.77 -4.73 2.24
N MET A 100 29.38 -5.85 2.86
CA MET A 100 30.32 -6.94 3.20
C MET A 100 30.91 -7.59 1.94
N VAL A 101 30.09 -7.86 0.93
CA VAL A 101 30.54 -8.45 -0.35
C VAL A 101 31.48 -7.49 -1.08
N SER A 102 31.15 -6.21 -1.15
CA SER A 102 32.01 -5.19 -1.77
C SER A 102 33.36 -5.10 -1.06
N GLY A 103 33.37 -5.06 0.27
CA GLY A 103 34.60 -5.05 1.05
C GLY A 103 35.45 -6.32 0.85
N ALA A 104 34.84 -7.50 0.79
CA ALA A 104 35.52 -8.73 0.52
C ALA A 104 36.13 -8.78 -0.90
N LEU A 105 35.40 -8.26 -1.90
CA LEU A 105 35.90 -8.16 -3.28
C LEU A 105 37.07 -7.19 -3.40
N GLU A 106 37.00 -6.03 -2.73
CA GLU A 106 38.11 -5.05 -2.69
C GLU A 106 39.36 -5.67 -2.09
N GLN A 107 39.26 -6.38 -0.95
CA GLN A 107 40.39 -7.10 -0.33
C GLN A 107 40.93 -8.20 -1.23
N ALA A 108 40.07 -8.93 -1.94
CA ALA A 108 40.53 -9.93 -2.88
C ALA A 108 41.26 -9.32 -4.08
N ALA A 109 40.79 -8.20 -4.60
CA ALA A 109 41.42 -7.42 -5.68
C ALA A 109 42.79 -6.92 -5.25
N GLU A 110 42.93 -6.33 -4.06
CA GLU A 110 44.23 -5.91 -3.49
C GLU A 110 45.22 -7.06 -3.39
N ARG A 111 44.78 -8.23 -2.90
CA ARG A 111 45.64 -9.42 -2.81
C ARG A 111 46.08 -9.91 -4.20
N VAL A 112 45.23 -9.85 -5.20
CA VAL A 112 45.58 -10.21 -6.58
C VAL A 112 46.58 -9.21 -7.15
N GLU A 113 46.43 -7.93 -6.93
CA GLU A 113 47.36 -6.88 -7.33
C GLU A 113 48.74 -7.06 -6.67
N ASP A 114 48.74 -7.32 -5.35
CA ASP A 114 49.97 -7.61 -4.61
C ASP A 114 50.73 -8.82 -5.17
N LEU A 115 49.99 -9.90 -5.45
CA LEU A 115 50.58 -11.11 -6.06
C LEU A 115 51.13 -10.86 -7.48
N LEU A 116 50.40 -10.08 -8.29
CA LEU A 116 50.86 -9.69 -9.62
C LEU A 116 52.13 -8.82 -9.56
N SER A 117 52.22 -7.91 -8.59
CA SER A 117 53.40 -7.08 -8.42
C SER A 117 54.63 -7.91 -7.99
N MET A 118 54.46 -9.04 -7.27
CA MET A 118 55.51 -9.95 -6.85
C MET A 118 55.97 -10.86 -7.99
N VAL A 119 55.13 -11.19 -8.96
CA VAL A 119 55.37 -12.14 -10.06
C VAL A 119 55.75 -11.44 -11.35
N ALA A 120 55.28 -10.20 -11.59
CA ALA A 120 55.64 -9.43 -12.76
C ALA A 120 57.15 -9.12 -12.73
N PRO A 121 57.99 -9.63 -13.64
CA PRO A 121 59.36 -9.18 -13.73
C PRO A 121 59.33 -7.70 -14.04
N GLU A 122 60.17 -6.94 -13.33
CA GLU A 122 60.50 -5.58 -13.78
C GLU A 122 60.96 -5.73 -15.24
N GLU A 123 60.19 -5.21 -16.17
CA GLU A 123 60.67 -4.99 -17.52
C GLU A 123 61.77 -3.94 -17.40
N THR A 124 62.97 -4.41 -17.12
CA THR A 124 64.15 -3.62 -17.38
C THR A 124 64.15 -3.39 -18.87
N GLU A 125 63.72 -2.18 -19.27
CA GLU A 125 63.90 -1.64 -20.57
C GLU A 125 65.44 -1.60 -20.81
N GLN A 126 66.02 -2.73 -21.27
CA GLN A 126 67.36 -2.74 -21.80
C GLN A 126 67.26 -1.95 -23.10
N ALA A 127 67.58 -0.67 -22.99
CA ALA A 127 67.93 0.13 -24.17
C ALA A 127 68.99 -0.61 -24.93
N ILE A 128 68.64 -1.19 -26.07
CA ILE A 128 69.57 -1.75 -27.03
C ILE A 128 70.34 -0.55 -27.61
N ASP A 129 71.50 -0.34 -27.07
CA ASP A 129 72.48 0.58 -27.63
C ASP A 129 72.95 0.02 -28.95
N VAL A 130 72.40 0.50 -30.04
CA VAL A 130 72.82 0.17 -31.43
C VAL A 130 73.99 1.10 -31.77
N PRO A 131 75.20 0.57 -31.89
CA PRO A 131 76.34 1.42 -32.28
C PRO A 131 76.13 1.96 -33.69
N PRO A 132 76.53 3.22 -33.95
CA PRO A 132 76.34 3.82 -35.28
C PRO A 132 77.22 3.07 -36.30
N MET A 133 76.59 2.56 -37.34
CA MET A 133 77.31 2.02 -38.49
C MET A 133 77.98 3.19 -39.23
N ASN A 134 79.33 3.15 -39.14
CA ASN A 134 80.18 4.05 -39.84
C ASN A 134 80.26 3.62 -41.32
N THR A 135 79.63 4.33 -42.23
CA THR A 135 79.85 4.18 -43.68
C THR A 135 80.95 5.10 -44.09
N GLY A 136 82.11 4.51 -44.36
CA GLY A 136 83.16 5.12 -45.09
C GLY A 136 82.91 5.13 -46.60
#